data_787b14d0086485684138ecd7179dfea5
#
_entry.id   787b14d0086485684138ecd7179dfea5
#
_cell.length_a   1.000
_cell.length_b   1.000
_cell.length_c   1.000
_cell.angle_alpha   90.00
_cell.angle_beta   90.00
_cell.angle_gamma   90.00
#
_symmetry.space_group_name_H-M   'P 1'
#
loop_
_entity.id
_entity.type
_entity.pdbx_description
1 polymer ?
#
loop_
_entity_poly.entity_id
_entity_poly.type
_entity_poly.pdbx_seq_one_letter_code
_entity_poly.pdbx_strand_id
1 'polypeptide(L)'
;QQKLKIAKSKIRNTSSLSRLFYGEKLFASNSQSLRSNTSKIFFEKNLYDPAVMHLRFTKAAGKTTTENTDSFLDITLIPSEGEVIGKRVELSMKEFGKNLGLLYSQLSRQENLNVELESSPSRVLNNMIFESIKPDLERLKVTSILISADRGLQAIPYAALHNGENYFGDAYAFSITPSLGLKDISFSDSEDKKLLAIGASEFRELAPLPLVGQELSKIGGTKNKEIIFNKEFTPESFFEKAIQEKYDMIHIATHAEFKPGGPNASRLFSGTTPITLDNFSIL
;
A
#
# COMPACT_ATOMS: atom_id res chain seq x y z
N GLN A 1 -25.28 13.05 -11.35
CA GLN A 1 -24.39 13.61 -12.39
C GLN A 1 -23.46 14.70 -11.82
N GLN A 2 -23.91 15.54 -10.87
CA GLN A 2 -23.08 16.59 -10.28
C GLN A 2 -22.00 16.04 -9.34
N LYS A 3 -22.30 15.00 -8.54
CA LYS A 3 -21.31 14.30 -7.67
C LYS A 3 -20.25 13.56 -8.50
N LEU A 4 -20.62 13.01 -9.65
CA LEU A 4 -19.67 12.37 -10.58
C LEU A 4 -18.72 13.39 -11.23
N LYS A 5 -19.17 14.63 -11.48
CA LYS A 5 -18.32 15.74 -11.95
C LYS A 5 -17.31 16.17 -10.89
N ILE A 6 -17.68 16.19 -9.60
CA ILE A 6 -16.79 16.57 -8.49
C ILE A 6 -15.74 15.48 -8.27
N ALA A 7 -16.12 14.19 -8.32
CA ALA A 7 -15.16 13.08 -8.25
C ALA A 7 -14.17 13.10 -9.44
N LYS A 8 -14.66 13.33 -10.67
CA LYS A 8 -13.80 13.45 -11.86
C LYS A 8 -12.90 14.70 -11.84
N SER A 9 -13.32 15.80 -11.20
CA SER A 9 -12.47 16.98 -11.03
C SER A 9 -11.38 16.76 -9.97
N LYS A 10 -11.69 16.02 -8.88
CA LYS A 10 -10.68 15.60 -7.89
C LYS A 10 -9.65 14.64 -8.50
N ILE A 11 -10.08 13.69 -9.34
CA ILE A 11 -9.17 12.77 -10.06
C ILE A 11 -8.29 13.53 -11.08
N ARG A 12 -8.81 14.58 -11.75
CA ARG A 12 -7.99 15.42 -12.63
C ARG A 12 -6.93 16.23 -11.90
N ASN A 13 -7.18 16.65 -10.66
CA ASN A 13 -6.17 17.34 -9.85
C ASN A 13 -5.09 16.38 -9.31
N THR A 14 -5.39 15.09 -9.12
CA THR A 14 -4.37 14.09 -8.76
C THR A 14 -3.41 13.78 -9.91
N SER A 15 -3.85 13.93 -11.17
CA SER A 15 -2.95 13.82 -12.33
C SER A 15 -1.92 14.96 -12.41
N SER A 16 -2.16 16.09 -11.74
CA SER A 16 -1.17 17.17 -11.65
C SER A 16 -0.08 16.89 -10.63
N LEU A 17 -0.37 16.12 -9.56
CA LEU A 17 0.64 15.68 -8.61
C LEU A 17 1.56 14.60 -9.19
N SER A 18 1.04 13.71 -10.04
CA SER A 18 1.91 12.77 -10.77
C SER A 18 2.84 13.48 -11.76
N ARG A 19 2.48 14.67 -12.28
CA ARG A 19 3.37 15.52 -13.08
C ARG A 19 4.45 16.25 -12.25
N LEU A 20 4.23 16.46 -10.96
CA LEU A 20 5.21 17.07 -10.05
C LEU A 20 6.43 16.17 -9.82
N PHE A 21 6.29 14.86 -10.01
CA PHE A 21 7.39 13.90 -9.88
C PHE A 21 8.19 13.69 -11.18
N TYR A 22 7.81 14.31 -12.31
CA TYR A 22 8.41 14.06 -13.63
C TYR A 22 9.45 15.10 -14.09
N GLY A 23 9.78 16.13 -13.30
CA GLY A 23 10.72 17.18 -13.71
C GLY A 23 11.75 17.51 -12.63
N GLU A 24 13.05 17.34 -12.94
CA GLU A 24 14.18 17.63 -12.04
C GLU A 24 14.19 19.04 -11.43
N LYS A 25 13.55 20.01 -12.07
CA LYS A 25 13.49 21.40 -11.57
C LYS A 25 12.42 21.68 -10.52
N LEU A 26 11.47 20.75 -10.30
CA LEU A 26 10.37 20.91 -9.36
C LEU A 26 10.69 20.38 -7.94
N PHE A 27 11.71 19.55 -7.81
CA PHE A 27 12.09 18.99 -6.52
C PHE A 27 12.61 20.02 -5.53
N ALA A 28 13.33 21.06 -5.98
CA ALA A 28 13.95 22.03 -5.09
C ALA A 28 12.97 23.08 -4.53
N SER A 29 11.92 23.47 -5.28
CA SER A 29 11.01 24.56 -4.86
C SER A 29 9.80 24.09 -4.08
N ASN A 30 9.38 22.82 -4.24
CA ASN A 30 8.17 22.26 -3.59
C ASN A 30 8.47 21.33 -2.41
N SER A 31 9.74 21.07 -2.10
CA SER A 31 10.10 20.23 -0.96
C SER A 31 9.58 20.78 0.38
N GLN A 32 9.54 22.11 0.54
CA GLN A 32 9.01 22.73 1.76
C GLN A 32 7.48 22.60 1.88
N SER A 33 6.74 22.71 0.79
CA SER A 33 5.28 22.55 0.83
C SER A 33 4.84 21.10 1.03
N LEU A 34 5.55 20.14 0.44
CA LEU A 34 5.36 18.72 0.69
C LEU A 34 5.73 18.35 2.12
N ARG A 35 6.80 18.95 2.68
CA ARG A 35 7.21 18.74 4.08
C ARG A 35 6.20 19.29 5.06
N SER A 36 5.68 20.50 4.83
CA SER A 36 4.68 21.10 5.71
C SER A 36 3.37 20.31 5.71
N ASN A 37 3.01 19.71 4.57
CA ASN A 37 1.85 18.87 4.46
C ASN A 37 2.10 17.48 5.03
N THR A 38 3.27 16.85 4.78
CA THR A 38 3.62 15.56 5.38
C THR A 38 3.68 15.65 6.91
N SER A 39 4.26 16.69 7.47
CA SER A 39 4.32 16.85 8.93
C SER A 39 2.96 17.06 9.59
N LYS A 40 1.96 17.56 8.86
CA LYS A 40 0.56 17.65 9.32
C LYS A 40 -0.21 16.33 9.18
N ILE A 41 0.30 15.44 8.38
CA ILE A 41 -0.34 14.18 7.99
C ILE A 41 -0.08 13.07 9.01
N PHE A 42 1.12 13.07 9.59
CA PHE A 42 1.61 11.95 10.35
C PHE A 42 1.76 12.29 11.82
N PHE A 43 0.78 11.89 12.63
CA PHE A 43 0.90 11.60 14.05
C PHE A 43 1.62 12.63 14.94
N GLU A 44 1.30 12.62 16.20
CA GLU A 44 2.03 13.43 17.17
C GLU A 44 3.53 13.15 17.05
N LYS A 45 4.29 14.18 16.81
CA LYS A 45 5.74 14.21 16.54
C LYS A 45 6.58 13.47 17.60
N ASN A 46 5.98 13.17 18.74
CA ASN A 46 6.62 12.54 19.88
C ASN A 46 6.57 11.01 19.88
N LEU A 47 5.80 10.38 18.98
CA LEU A 47 5.59 8.92 18.98
C LEU A 47 6.40 8.19 17.92
N TYR A 48 6.61 8.79 16.73
CA TYR A 48 7.43 8.21 15.67
C TYR A 48 8.13 9.28 14.83
N ASP A 49 9.12 8.86 14.09
CA ASP A 49 9.79 9.65 13.06
C ASP A 49 9.34 9.16 11.67
N PRO A 50 8.16 9.58 11.20
CA PRO A 50 7.59 9.08 9.97
C PRO A 50 8.33 9.61 8.75
N ALA A 51 8.55 8.73 7.79
CA ALA A 51 9.07 9.08 6.47
C ALA A 51 8.13 8.60 5.38
N VAL A 52 8.09 9.30 4.25
CA VAL A 52 7.41 8.82 3.04
C VAL A 52 8.46 8.28 2.08
N MET A 53 8.29 7.05 1.64
CA MET A 53 9.14 6.42 0.64
C MET A 53 8.35 6.21 -0.65
N HIS A 54 8.74 6.88 -1.72
CA HIS A 54 8.16 6.66 -3.04
C HIS A 54 9.06 5.76 -3.87
N LEU A 55 8.49 4.66 -4.39
CA LEU A 55 9.18 3.65 -5.19
C LEU A 55 8.60 3.61 -6.60
N ARG A 56 9.47 3.66 -7.59
CA ARG A 56 9.05 3.71 -8.99
C ARG A 56 10.00 2.92 -9.88
N PHE A 57 9.44 2.15 -10.82
CA PHE A 57 10.22 1.58 -11.93
C PHE A 57 10.34 2.55 -13.10
N THR A 58 11.55 2.71 -13.60
CA THR A 58 11.85 3.45 -14.83
C THR A 58 12.59 2.55 -15.80
N LYS A 59 12.13 2.47 -17.05
CA LYS A 59 12.83 1.71 -18.08
C LYS A 59 14.16 2.37 -18.42
N ALA A 60 15.19 1.57 -18.60
CA ALA A 60 16.44 2.05 -19.13
C ALA A 60 16.26 2.45 -20.60
N ALA A 61 16.57 3.70 -20.93
CA ALA A 61 16.56 4.21 -22.30
C ALA A 61 17.99 4.13 -22.86
N GLY A 62 18.23 3.24 -23.82
CA GLY A 62 19.52 3.10 -24.47
C GLY A 62 20.38 1.94 -23.94
N LYS A 63 21.68 1.95 -24.27
CA LYS A 63 22.63 0.94 -23.76
C LYS A 63 22.82 1.15 -22.25
N THR A 64 22.43 0.15 -21.48
CA THR A 64 22.67 0.10 -20.04
C THR A 64 24.14 -0.24 -19.75
N THR A 65 24.61 0.14 -18.58
CA THR A 65 26.00 -0.04 -18.15
C THR A 65 26.39 -1.50 -17.95
N THR A 66 25.39 -2.39 -17.80
CA THR A 66 25.58 -3.84 -17.63
C THR A 66 24.65 -4.61 -18.56
N GLU A 67 25.10 -5.77 -19.07
CA GLU A 67 24.33 -6.64 -20.00
C GLU A 67 22.97 -7.12 -19.44
N ASN A 68 22.78 -7.07 -18.13
CA ASN A 68 21.59 -7.58 -17.43
C ASN A 68 20.66 -6.49 -16.88
N THR A 69 21.01 -5.21 -17.02
CA THR A 69 20.19 -4.11 -16.52
C THR A 69 19.22 -3.64 -17.61
N ASP A 70 17.93 -3.75 -17.36
CA ASP A 70 16.87 -3.30 -18.27
C ASP A 70 15.98 -2.20 -17.66
N SER A 71 16.15 -1.95 -16.38
CA SER A 71 15.32 -1.02 -15.63
C SER A 71 16.07 -0.39 -14.46
N PHE A 72 15.50 0.69 -13.94
CA PHE A 72 15.93 1.34 -12.72
C PHE A 72 14.81 1.31 -11.68
N LEU A 73 15.17 1.16 -10.42
CA LEU A 73 14.31 1.48 -9.30
C LEU A 73 14.71 2.87 -8.80
N ASP A 74 13.82 3.83 -8.96
CA ASP A 74 13.94 5.17 -8.38
C ASP A 74 13.28 5.17 -7.00
N ILE A 75 14.05 5.57 -5.98
CA ILE A 75 13.64 5.65 -4.59
C ILE A 75 13.69 7.11 -4.18
N THR A 76 12.59 7.66 -3.71
CA THR A 76 12.54 8.99 -3.11
C THR A 76 12.12 8.87 -1.66
N LEU A 77 13.01 9.22 -0.75
CA LEU A 77 12.73 9.27 0.68
C LEU A 77 12.48 10.73 1.10
N ILE A 78 11.32 10.98 1.67
CA ILE A 78 10.92 12.27 2.24
C ILE A 78 10.84 12.07 3.75
N PRO A 79 11.87 12.43 4.50
CA PRO A 79 11.86 12.31 5.96
C PRO A 79 10.93 13.36 6.60
N SER A 80 10.56 13.15 7.86
CA SER A 80 9.80 14.14 8.64
C SER A 80 10.58 15.46 8.79
N GLU A 81 11.89 15.37 8.92
CA GLU A 81 12.82 16.51 8.99
C GLU A 81 14.02 16.24 8.09
N GLY A 82 14.59 17.31 7.52
CA GLY A 82 15.76 17.22 6.67
C GLY A 82 15.45 17.30 5.17
N GLU A 83 16.37 16.93 4.31
CA GLU A 83 16.23 17.04 2.86
C GLU A 83 15.67 15.77 2.24
N VAL A 84 14.97 15.93 1.11
CA VAL A 84 14.52 14.80 0.30
C VAL A 84 15.74 14.09 -0.29
N ILE A 85 15.73 12.76 -0.19
CA ILE A 85 16.83 11.91 -0.65
C ILE A 85 16.34 11.09 -1.83
N GLY A 86 17.05 11.19 -2.96
CA GLY A 86 16.81 10.36 -4.15
C GLY A 86 17.90 9.32 -4.33
N LYS A 87 17.54 8.10 -4.63
CA LYS A 87 18.44 7.02 -5.04
C LYS A 87 17.94 6.40 -6.33
N ARG A 88 18.86 5.92 -7.15
CA ARG A 88 18.57 5.14 -8.35
C ARG A 88 19.38 3.86 -8.31
N VAL A 89 18.69 2.73 -8.42
CA VAL A 89 19.29 1.39 -8.39
C VAL A 89 19.06 0.74 -9.74
N GLU A 90 20.13 0.27 -10.37
CA GLU A 90 20.04 -0.56 -11.58
C GLU A 90 19.54 -1.95 -11.23
N LEU A 91 18.60 -2.47 -12.00
CA LEU A 91 18.10 -3.83 -11.79
C LEU A 91 17.67 -4.52 -13.08
N SER A 92 17.62 -5.85 -13.01
CA SER A 92 16.99 -6.70 -13.99
C SER A 92 15.56 -7.02 -13.58
N MET A 93 14.56 -6.61 -14.38
CA MET A 93 13.17 -6.95 -14.14
C MET A 93 12.92 -8.45 -14.16
N LYS A 94 13.70 -9.19 -14.96
CA LYS A 94 13.64 -10.66 -15.00
C LYS A 94 14.06 -11.26 -13.67
N GLU A 95 15.15 -10.79 -13.09
CA GLU A 95 15.67 -11.28 -11.82
C GLU A 95 14.76 -10.85 -10.66
N PHE A 96 14.31 -9.60 -10.66
CA PHE A 96 13.34 -9.09 -9.70
C PHE A 96 12.06 -9.93 -9.71
N GLY A 97 11.44 -10.12 -10.86
CA GLY A 97 10.21 -10.90 -11.01
C GLY A 97 10.38 -12.38 -10.61
N LYS A 98 11.54 -13.00 -10.94
CA LYS A 98 11.87 -14.36 -10.52
C LYS A 98 11.89 -14.47 -8.98
N ASN A 99 12.64 -13.59 -8.30
CA ASN A 99 12.74 -13.63 -6.84
C ASN A 99 11.42 -13.30 -6.16
N LEU A 100 10.64 -12.36 -6.72
CA LEU A 100 9.30 -12.05 -6.20
C LEU A 100 8.36 -13.26 -6.30
N GLY A 101 8.35 -13.96 -7.44
CA GLY A 101 7.56 -15.17 -7.61
C GLY A 101 7.97 -16.31 -6.67
N LEU A 102 9.27 -16.49 -6.45
CA LEU A 102 9.79 -17.47 -5.49
C LEU A 102 9.38 -17.12 -4.05
N LEU A 103 9.51 -15.86 -3.63
CA LEU A 103 9.11 -15.42 -2.31
C LEU A 103 7.61 -15.63 -2.08
N TYR A 104 6.76 -15.29 -3.06
CA TYR A 104 5.33 -15.60 -2.98
C TYR A 104 5.02 -17.08 -2.85
N SER A 105 5.73 -17.92 -3.61
CA SER A 105 5.58 -19.38 -3.52
C SER A 105 5.91 -19.90 -2.13
N GLN A 106 7.02 -19.44 -1.55
CA GLN A 106 7.43 -19.83 -0.20
C GLN A 106 6.42 -19.37 0.86
N LEU A 107 5.97 -18.11 0.79
CA LEU A 107 4.98 -17.58 1.72
C LEU A 107 3.64 -18.32 1.64
N SER A 108 3.14 -18.58 0.42
CA SER A 108 1.86 -19.27 0.23
C SER A 108 1.87 -20.72 0.70
N ARG A 109 3.04 -21.36 0.68
CA ARG A 109 3.24 -22.74 1.17
C ARG A 109 3.71 -22.79 2.62
N GLN A 110 3.87 -21.63 3.27
CA GLN A 110 4.41 -21.52 4.62
C GLN A 110 5.80 -22.18 4.78
N GLU A 111 6.62 -22.10 3.73
CA GLU A 111 7.97 -22.64 3.71
C GLU A 111 8.94 -21.71 4.44
N ASN A 112 10.07 -22.27 4.91
CA ASN A 112 11.16 -21.47 5.47
C ASN A 112 11.76 -20.56 4.38
N LEU A 113 11.94 -19.29 4.69
CA LEU A 113 12.52 -18.30 3.77
C LEU A 113 14.04 -18.41 3.62
N ASN A 114 14.71 -19.24 4.44
CA ASN A 114 16.17 -19.49 4.44
C ASN A 114 16.98 -18.19 4.43
N VAL A 115 16.60 -17.26 5.32
CA VAL A 115 17.16 -15.88 5.35
C VAL A 115 18.64 -15.83 5.73
N GLU A 116 19.22 -16.92 6.24
CA GLU A 116 20.65 -17.10 6.46
C GLU A 116 21.44 -17.14 5.14
N LEU A 117 20.79 -17.53 4.04
CA LEU A 117 21.41 -17.57 2.71
C LEU A 117 21.25 -16.21 2.01
N GLU A 118 22.34 -15.61 1.56
CA GLU A 118 22.32 -14.37 0.78
C GLU A 118 21.52 -14.49 -0.52
N SER A 119 21.48 -15.70 -1.10
CA SER A 119 20.73 -16.00 -2.30
C SER A 119 19.23 -16.23 -2.06
N SER A 120 18.73 -16.16 -0.81
CA SER A 120 17.31 -16.32 -0.57
C SER A 120 16.51 -15.18 -1.24
N PRO A 121 15.33 -15.48 -1.79
CA PRO A 121 14.50 -14.47 -2.46
C PRO A 121 14.18 -13.25 -1.58
N SER A 122 13.97 -13.48 -0.29
CA SER A 122 13.74 -12.43 0.71
C SER A 122 14.91 -11.46 0.81
N ARG A 123 16.15 -11.98 0.90
CA ARG A 123 17.36 -11.14 0.98
C ARG A 123 17.69 -10.46 -0.34
N VAL A 124 17.59 -11.18 -1.46
CA VAL A 124 17.85 -10.61 -2.78
C VAL A 124 16.94 -9.43 -3.06
N LEU A 125 15.63 -9.56 -2.78
CA LEU A 125 14.69 -8.46 -2.95
C LEU A 125 14.95 -7.31 -1.98
N ASN A 126 15.29 -7.61 -0.73
CA ASN A 126 15.67 -6.58 0.23
C ASN A 126 16.85 -5.74 -0.28
N ASN A 127 17.89 -6.41 -0.77
CA ASN A 127 19.08 -5.73 -1.27
C ASN A 127 18.75 -4.88 -2.51
N MET A 128 17.93 -5.40 -3.44
CA MET A 128 17.49 -4.64 -4.60
C MET A 128 16.71 -3.39 -4.25
N ILE A 129 15.94 -3.38 -3.17
CA ILE A 129 15.02 -2.29 -2.83
C ILE A 129 15.63 -1.35 -1.78
N PHE A 130 16.21 -1.89 -0.71
CA PHE A 130 16.52 -1.10 0.49
C PHE A 130 18.01 -0.87 0.73
N GLU A 131 18.91 -1.67 0.15
CA GLU A 131 20.34 -1.57 0.45
C GLU A 131 20.90 -0.15 0.20
N SER A 132 20.49 0.48 -0.90
CA SER A 132 20.96 1.82 -1.26
C SER A 132 20.45 2.93 -0.35
N ILE A 133 19.31 2.73 0.33
CA ILE A 133 18.67 3.73 1.20
C ILE A 133 18.84 3.43 2.70
N LYS A 134 19.27 2.21 3.06
CA LYS A 134 19.47 1.77 4.45
C LYS A 134 20.31 2.77 5.27
N PRO A 135 21.48 3.25 4.79
CA PRO A 135 22.30 4.20 5.57
C PRO A 135 21.56 5.50 5.88
N ASP A 136 20.67 5.95 4.98
CA ASP A 136 19.88 7.16 5.18
C ASP A 136 18.75 6.93 6.18
N LEU A 137 18.07 5.78 6.14
CA LEU A 137 17.05 5.41 7.13
C LEU A 137 17.65 5.33 8.55
N GLU A 138 18.84 4.74 8.69
CA GLU A 138 19.56 4.62 9.96
C GLU A 138 20.02 5.99 10.47
N ARG A 139 20.67 6.80 9.61
CA ARG A 139 21.14 8.15 9.95
C ARG A 139 20.00 9.06 10.40
N LEU A 140 18.83 8.94 9.77
CA LEU A 140 17.64 9.71 10.08
C LEU A 140 16.81 9.10 11.21
N LYS A 141 17.21 7.94 11.74
CA LYS A 141 16.51 7.20 12.80
C LYS A 141 15.03 7.00 12.47
N VAL A 142 14.74 6.63 11.21
CA VAL A 142 13.37 6.38 10.76
C VAL A 142 12.83 5.14 11.45
N THR A 143 11.68 5.25 12.08
CA THR A 143 10.99 4.12 12.75
C THR A 143 9.69 3.73 12.06
N SER A 144 9.11 4.65 11.28
CA SER A 144 7.89 4.38 10.52
C SER A 144 7.97 4.92 9.10
N ILE A 145 7.39 4.17 8.14
CA ILE A 145 7.49 4.47 6.71
C ILE A 145 6.10 4.34 6.06
N LEU A 146 5.70 5.39 5.34
CA LEU A 146 4.61 5.30 4.38
C LEU A 146 5.19 5.01 3.00
N ILE A 147 4.95 3.81 2.49
CA ILE A 147 5.39 3.39 1.16
C ILE A 147 4.33 3.77 0.14
N SER A 148 4.69 4.66 -0.79
CA SER A 148 3.92 4.94 -2.00
C SER A 148 4.64 4.30 -3.17
N ALA A 149 4.03 3.30 -3.79
CA ALA A 149 4.70 2.47 -4.77
C ALA A 149 3.92 2.40 -6.09
N ASP A 150 4.64 2.44 -7.21
CA ASP A 150 4.08 2.24 -8.53
C ASP A 150 3.55 0.81 -8.73
N ARG A 151 2.78 0.61 -9.80
CA ARG A 151 2.21 -0.69 -10.17
C ARG A 151 3.31 -1.78 -10.20
N GLY A 152 3.04 -2.90 -9.53
CA GLY A 152 3.96 -4.02 -9.38
C GLY A 152 4.79 -3.96 -8.10
N LEU A 153 5.13 -2.77 -7.61
CA LEU A 153 5.82 -2.58 -6.33
C LEU A 153 4.84 -2.59 -5.14
N GLN A 154 3.57 -2.30 -5.36
CA GLN A 154 2.53 -2.33 -4.32
C GLN A 154 2.27 -3.73 -3.76
N ALA A 155 2.51 -4.75 -4.58
CA ALA A 155 2.26 -6.15 -4.23
C ALA A 155 3.44 -6.82 -3.52
N ILE A 156 4.56 -6.12 -3.30
CA ILE A 156 5.72 -6.70 -2.60
C ILE A 156 5.35 -7.00 -1.15
N PRO A 157 5.65 -8.22 -0.66
CA PRO A 157 5.44 -8.57 0.75
C PRO A 157 6.57 -7.97 1.62
N TYR A 158 6.57 -6.64 1.76
CA TYR A 158 7.65 -5.89 2.42
C TYR A 158 8.00 -6.44 3.80
N ALA A 159 7.00 -6.84 4.60
CA ALA A 159 7.25 -7.40 5.92
C ALA A 159 8.18 -8.62 5.93
N ALA A 160 8.16 -9.41 4.85
CA ALA A 160 8.93 -10.64 4.70
C ALA A 160 10.32 -10.43 4.07
N LEU A 161 10.69 -9.19 3.72
CA LEU A 161 12.04 -8.88 3.24
C LEU A 161 13.03 -8.86 4.40
N HIS A 162 14.22 -9.45 4.20
CA HIS A 162 15.21 -9.64 5.27
C HIS A 162 16.57 -9.05 4.87
N ASN A 163 17.18 -8.27 5.74
CA ASN A 163 18.46 -7.60 5.46
C ASN A 163 19.72 -8.40 5.89
N GLY A 164 19.52 -9.62 6.40
CA GLY A 164 20.57 -10.45 6.99
C GLY A 164 20.53 -10.49 8.52
N GLU A 165 19.92 -9.49 9.15
CA GLU A 165 19.80 -9.38 10.61
C GLU A 165 18.32 -9.43 11.05
N ASN A 166 17.46 -8.64 10.39
CA ASN A 166 16.06 -8.47 10.76
C ASN A 166 15.15 -8.49 9.53
N TYR A 167 13.89 -8.86 9.72
CA TYR A 167 12.84 -8.61 8.75
C TYR A 167 12.49 -7.12 8.71
N PHE A 168 12.10 -6.64 7.54
CA PHE A 168 11.64 -5.25 7.36
C PHE A 168 10.46 -4.93 8.28
N GLY A 169 9.52 -5.87 8.45
CA GLY A 169 8.38 -5.71 9.34
C GLY A 169 8.71 -5.65 10.82
N ASP A 170 9.88 -6.17 11.22
CA ASP A 170 10.37 -6.07 12.61
C ASP A 170 11.13 -4.74 12.82
N ALA A 171 11.81 -4.26 11.77
CA ALA A 171 12.63 -3.06 11.84
C ALA A 171 11.81 -1.76 11.74
N TYR A 172 10.72 -1.77 10.96
CA TYR A 172 9.94 -0.58 10.67
C TYR A 172 8.44 -0.83 10.82
N ALA A 173 7.74 0.10 11.47
CA ALA A 173 6.30 0.21 11.29
C ALA A 173 6.03 0.80 9.91
N PHE A 174 5.22 0.13 9.07
CA PHE A 174 4.98 0.65 7.73
C PHE A 174 3.53 0.46 7.26
N SER A 175 3.15 1.27 6.30
CA SER A 175 1.92 1.10 5.53
C SER A 175 2.16 1.38 4.06
N ILE A 176 1.30 0.81 3.20
CA ILE A 176 1.39 0.98 1.75
C ILE A 176 0.20 1.81 1.29
N THR A 177 0.46 2.83 0.47
CA THR A 177 -0.59 3.63 -0.17
C THR A 177 -0.43 3.55 -1.69
N PRO A 178 -1.53 3.37 -2.43
CA PRO A 178 -1.48 3.34 -3.90
C PRO A 178 -1.16 4.71 -4.50
N SER A 179 -1.42 5.79 -3.77
CA SER A 179 -1.07 7.14 -4.19
C SER A 179 -1.10 8.10 -3.00
N LEU A 180 -0.13 9.00 -2.93
CA LEU A 180 -0.11 10.08 -1.94
C LEU A 180 -1.24 11.09 -2.16
N GLY A 181 -1.79 11.18 -3.38
CA GLY A 181 -2.89 12.09 -3.71
C GLY A 181 -4.28 11.57 -3.32
N LEU A 182 -4.43 10.30 -2.94
CA LEU A 182 -5.70 9.72 -2.50
C LEU A 182 -5.98 9.95 -1.02
N LYS A 183 -5.03 10.53 -0.31
CA LYS A 183 -5.11 10.69 1.12
C LYS A 183 -5.80 12.00 1.46
N ASP A 184 -7.06 11.95 1.88
CA ASP A 184 -7.69 13.00 2.68
C ASP A 184 -7.33 12.70 4.12
N ILE A 185 -6.39 13.47 4.68
CA ILE A 185 -5.83 13.24 5.99
C ILE A 185 -6.37 14.31 6.94
N SER A 186 -7.65 14.36 7.03
CA SER A 186 -8.30 15.06 8.14
C SER A 186 -8.36 14.08 9.32
N PHE A 187 -7.51 14.28 10.29
CA PHE A 187 -7.64 13.63 11.59
C PHE A 187 -8.88 14.22 12.29
N SER A 188 -9.89 13.40 12.45
CA SER A 188 -10.98 13.70 13.38
C SER A 188 -10.70 12.96 14.69
N ASP A 189 -10.42 13.70 15.73
CA ASP A 189 -10.23 13.20 17.11
C ASP A 189 -11.56 12.85 17.79
N SER A 190 -12.65 12.70 17.02
CA SER A 190 -13.95 12.41 17.62
C SER A 190 -13.96 11.00 18.23
N GLU A 191 -14.29 10.92 19.52
CA GLU A 191 -14.54 9.65 20.24
C GLU A 191 -15.74 8.88 19.66
N ASP A 192 -16.54 9.50 18.81
CA ASP A 192 -17.77 8.96 18.20
C ASP A 192 -17.57 8.54 16.73
N LYS A 193 -16.48 7.83 16.41
CA LYS A 193 -16.24 7.32 15.07
C LYS A 193 -17.26 6.26 14.68
N LYS A 194 -17.85 6.41 13.49
CA LYS A 194 -18.80 5.44 12.92
C LYS A 194 -18.07 4.37 12.14
N LEU A 195 -18.25 3.11 12.51
CA LEU A 195 -17.61 1.95 11.87
C LEU A 195 -18.63 1.08 11.14
N LEU A 196 -18.41 0.84 9.85
CA LEU A 196 -19.05 -0.24 9.12
C LEU A 196 -18.12 -1.48 9.16
N ALA A 197 -18.55 -2.53 9.84
CA ALA A 197 -17.86 -3.83 9.87
C ALA A 197 -18.63 -4.82 8.99
N ILE A 198 -18.05 -5.23 7.86
CA ILE A 198 -18.72 -6.04 6.88
C ILE A 198 -17.89 -7.27 6.51
N GLY A 199 -18.53 -8.43 6.35
CA GLY A 199 -17.79 -9.64 6.01
C GLY A 199 -18.63 -10.84 5.64
N ALA A 200 -17.93 -11.86 5.13
CA ALA A 200 -18.52 -13.15 4.81
C ALA A 200 -17.65 -14.30 5.31
N SER A 201 -18.27 -15.30 5.89
CA SER A 201 -17.61 -16.51 6.39
C SER A 201 -17.96 -17.76 5.57
N GLU A 202 -19.04 -17.71 4.79
CA GLU A 202 -19.57 -18.83 4.04
C GLU A 202 -19.54 -18.52 2.54
N PHE A 203 -18.98 -19.44 1.76
CA PHE A 203 -18.80 -19.31 0.31
C PHE A 203 -19.20 -20.61 -0.39
N ARG A 204 -19.65 -20.51 -1.65
CA ARG A 204 -20.00 -21.70 -2.45
C ARG A 204 -18.76 -22.47 -2.94
N GLU A 205 -17.71 -21.74 -3.32
CA GLU A 205 -16.56 -22.31 -4.04
C GLU A 205 -15.22 -22.07 -3.30
N LEU A 206 -15.23 -21.35 -2.19
CA LEU A 206 -14.05 -21.03 -1.41
C LEU A 206 -14.13 -21.68 -0.01
N ALA A 207 -12.98 -21.85 0.60
CA ALA A 207 -12.90 -22.33 1.97
C ALA A 207 -13.65 -21.37 2.92
N PRO A 208 -14.37 -21.87 3.94
CA PRO A 208 -15.02 -21.01 4.91
C PRO A 208 -14.02 -20.25 5.76
N LEU A 209 -14.42 -19.06 6.23
CA LEU A 209 -13.67 -18.21 7.16
C LEU A 209 -14.39 -18.15 8.51
N PRO A 210 -14.27 -19.18 9.36
CA PRO A 210 -15.14 -19.34 10.55
C PRO A 210 -14.95 -18.24 11.61
N LEU A 211 -13.80 -17.54 11.62
CA LEU A 211 -13.50 -16.51 12.60
C LEU A 211 -14.00 -15.12 12.23
N VAL A 212 -14.50 -14.90 10.99
CA VAL A 212 -14.96 -13.58 10.54
C VAL A 212 -16.06 -13.01 11.44
N GLY A 213 -17.07 -13.80 11.82
CA GLY A 213 -18.12 -13.32 12.72
C GLY A 213 -17.58 -12.85 14.07
N GLN A 214 -16.57 -13.55 14.62
CA GLN A 214 -15.89 -13.14 15.85
C GLN A 214 -15.05 -11.87 15.65
N GLU A 215 -14.35 -11.76 14.53
CA GLU A 215 -13.57 -10.59 14.14
C GLU A 215 -14.45 -9.35 14.06
N LEU A 216 -15.54 -9.40 13.29
CA LEU A 216 -16.48 -8.29 13.14
C LEU A 216 -17.09 -7.86 14.49
N SER A 217 -17.35 -8.82 15.39
CA SER A 217 -17.88 -8.51 16.71
C SER A 217 -16.90 -7.80 17.63
N LYS A 218 -15.61 -8.15 17.54
CA LYS A 218 -14.54 -7.65 18.42
C LYS A 218 -13.87 -6.40 17.91
N ILE A 219 -13.90 -6.13 16.58
CA ILE A 219 -13.21 -4.98 16.01
C ILE A 219 -13.80 -3.68 16.52
N GLY A 220 -12.92 -2.77 16.93
CA GLY A 220 -13.25 -1.39 17.31
C GLY A 220 -14.06 -1.29 18.60
N GLY A 221 -13.60 -0.49 19.54
CA GLY A 221 -14.34 -0.07 20.74
C GLY A 221 -15.41 1.01 20.48
N THR A 222 -15.89 1.14 19.24
CA THR A 222 -16.80 2.23 18.86
C THR A 222 -18.22 1.93 19.27
N LYS A 223 -18.87 2.88 19.94
CA LYS A 223 -20.30 2.82 20.28
C LYS A 223 -21.18 2.79 19.02
N ASN A 224 -20.68 3.33 17.91
CA ASN A 224 -21.39 3.48 16.63
C ASN A 224 -20.85 2.49 15.60
N LYS A 225 -21.08 1.19 15.82
CA LYS A 225 -20.70 0.12 14.90
C LYS A 225 -21.93 -0.50 14.24
N GLU A 226 -21.92 -0.57 12.92
CA GLU A 226 -22.87 -1.37 12.13
C GLU A 226 -22.18 -2.62 11.59
N ILE A 227 -22.83 -3.78 11.68
CA ILE A 227 -22.30 -5.05 11.20
C ILE A 227 -23.22 -5.57 10.09
N ILE A 228 -22.61 -5.92 8.95
CA ILE A 228 -23.29 -6.61 7.83
C ILE A 228 -22.55 -7.91 7.57
N PHE A 229 -23.23 -9.04 7.65
CA PHE A 229 -22.58 -10.33 7.68
C PHE A 229 -23.23 -11.37 6.75
N ASN A 230 -22.41 -12.21 6.10
CA ASN A 230 -22.82 -13.30 5.22
C ASN A 230 -23.84 -12.87 4.15
N LYS A 231 -25.05 -13.41 4.15
CA LYS A 231 -26.10 -13.16 3.13
C LYS A 231 -26.54 -11.71 3.05
N GLU A 232 -26.37 -10.94 4.12
CA GLU A 232 -26.65 -9.49 4.14
C GLU A 232 -25.53 -8.69 3.46
N PHE A 233 -24.32 -9.26 3.40
CA PHE A 233 -23.22 -8.67 2.65
C PHE A 233 -23.40 -8.98 1.16
N THR A 234 -24.07 -8.11 0.46
CA THR A 234 -24.21 -8.11 -1.00
C THR A 234 -23.46 -6.91 -1.59
N PRO A 235 -23.12 -6.91 -2.88
CA PRO A 235 -22.56 -5.71 -3.53
C PRO A 235 -23.45 -4.47 -3.31
N GLU A 236 -24.77 -4.64 -3.47
CA GLU A 236 -25.74 -3.57 -3.33
C GLU A 236 -25.76 -2.99 -1.93
N SER A 237 -25.86 -3.85 -0.89
CA SER A 237 -25.86 -3.40 0.52
C SER A 237 -24.57 -2.69 0.90
N PHE A 238 -23.43 -3.18 0.40
CA PHE A 238 -22.14 -2.56 0.62
C PHE A 238 -22.07 -1.15 0.03
N PHE A 239 -22.39 -1.01 -1.27
CA PHE A 239 -22.30 0.29 -1.94
C PHE A 239 -23.35 1.28 -1.45
N GLU A 240 -24.57 0.79 -1.16
CA GLU A 240 -25.60 1.63 -0.58
C GLU A 240 -25.13 2.25 0.74
N LYS A 241 -24.62 1.44 1.65
CA LYS A 241 -24.12 1.91 2.94
C LYS A 241 -22.89 2.83 2.81
N ALA A 242 -21.91 2.41 2.02
CA ALA A 242 -20.67 3.18 1.84
C ALA A 242 -20.90 4.56 1.17
N ILE A 243 -21.94 4.70 0.33
CA ILE A 243 -22.25 5.95 -0.37
C ILE A 243 -23.21 6.84 0.43
N GLN A 244 -24.27 6.25 1.01
CA GLN A 244 -25.34 7.02 1.64
C GLN A 244 -24.98 7.45 3.06
N GLU A 245 -24.25 6.61 3.78
CA GLU A 245 -23.88 6.87 5.16
C GLU A 245 -22.41 7.31 5.25
N LYS A 246 -22.13 8.25 6.15
CA LYS A 246 -20.77 8.67 6.42
C LYS A 246 -20.18 7.78 7.51
N TYR A 247 -19.34 6.84 7.13
CA TYR A 247 -18.49 6.08 8.04
C TYR A 247 -17.10 6.69 8.07
N ASP A 248 -16.51 6.75 9.25
CA ASP A 248 -15.10 7.12 9.43
C ASP A 248 -14.18 5.96 9.07
N MET A 249 -14.69 4.74 9.26
CA MET A 249 -13.96 3.50 8.98
C MET A 249 -14.88 2.45 8.35
N ILE A 250 -14.37 1.75 7.35
CA ILE A 250 -15.00 0.56 6.79
C ILE A 250 -14.03 -0.61 6.95
N HIS A 251 -14.41 -1.62 7.72
CA HIS A 251 -13.65 -2.85 7.88
C HIS A 251 -14.30 -3.98 7.07
N ILE A 252 -13.54 -4.59 6.19
CA ILE A 252 -14.02 -5.66 5.31
C ILE A 252 -13.23 -6.94 5.62
N ALA A 253 -13.93 -7.98 6.09
CA ALA A 253 -13.37 -9.29 6.41
C ALA A 253 -13.94 -10.36 5.47
N THR A 254 -13.21 -10.72 4.43
CA THR A 254 -13.62 -11.72 3.43
C THR A 254 -12.44 -12.19 2.57
N HIS A 255 -12.69 -13.16 1.68
CA HIS A 255 -11.73 -13.51 0.63
C HIS A 255 -11.57 -12.40 -0.40
N ALA A 256 -10.35 -12.24 -0.88
CA ALA A 256 -10.01 -11.41 -2.04
C ALA A 256 -9.16 -12.20 -3.03
N GLU A 257 -9.36 -11.97 -4.31
CA GLU A 257 -8.56 -12.54 -5.38
C GLU A 257 -7.96 -11.43 -6.21
N PHE A 258 -6.63 -11.38 -6.26
CA PHE A 258 -5.89 -10.44 -7.07
C PHE A 258 -5.27 -11.15 -8.26
N LYS A 259 -5.69 -10.76 -9.47
CA LYS A 259 -5.18 -11.32 -10.73
C LYS A 259 -4.51 -10.26 -11.58
N PRO A 260 -3.47 -10.61 -12.33
CA PRO A 260 -2.95 -9.73 -13.37
C PRO A 260 -4.04 -9.36 -14.38
N GLY A 261 -4.12 -8.10 -14.76
CA GLY A 261 -5.11 -7.60 -15.71
C GLY A 261 -5.69 -6.26 -15.32
N GLY A 262 -6.86 -5.95 -15.86
CA GLY A 262 -7.61 -4.74 -15.52
C GLY A 262 -8.33 -4.84 -14.16
N PRO A 263 -9.03 -3.77 -13.73
CA PRO A 263 -9.76 -3.73 -12.46
C PRO A 263 -10.78 -4.88 -12.28
N ASN A 264 -11.32 -5.40 -13.38
CA ASN A 264 -12.27 -6.51 -13.35
C ASN A 264 -11.64 -7.89 -13.11
N ALA A 265 -10.32 -7.99 -13.20
CA ALA A 265 -9.60 -9.24 -12.95
C ALA A 265 -9.45 -9.54 -11.45
N SER A 266 -9.52 -8.54 -10.60
CA SER A 266 -9.43 -8.66 -9.15
C SER A 266 -10.78 -8.43 -8.48
N ARG A 267 -11.08 -9.19 -7.42
CA ARG A 267 -12.39 -9.18 -6.81
C ARG A 267 -12.36 -9.47 -5.30
N LEU A 268 -13.34 -8.92 -4.60
CA LEU A 268 -13.71 -9.28 -3.24
C LEU A 268 -14.92 -10.22 -3.29
N PHE A 269 -14.99 -11.14 -2.35
CA PHE A 269 -16.12 -12.08 -2.28
C PHE A 269 -17.10 -11.60 -1.21
N SER A 270 -18.29 -11.14 -1.64
CA SER A 270 -19.39 -10.89 -0.72
C SER A 270 -20.04 -12.23 -0.28
N GLY A 271 -21.02 -12.17 0.57
CA GLY A 271 -21.81 -13.35 0.95
C GLY A 271 -22.70 -13.90 -0.16
N THR A 272 -22.77 -13.24 -1.31
CA THR A 272 -23.62 -13.61 -2.45
C THR A 272 -22.85 -13.69 -3.76
N THR A 273 -22.40 -12.58 -4.30
CA THR A 273 -21.70 -12.46 -5.58
C THR A 273 -20.39 -11.66 -5.42
N PRO A 274 -19.35 -11.95 -6.23
CA PRO A 274 -18.11 -11.18 -6.16
C PRO A 274 -18.31 -9.72 -6.54
N ILE A 275 -17.52 -8.84 -5.88
CA ILE A 275 -17.40 -7.41 -6.16
C ILE A 275 -16.07 -7.21 -6.88
N THR A 276 -16.07 -6.65 -8.08
CA THR A 276 -14.83 -6.33 -8.82
C THR A 276 -14.29 -4.97 -8.41
N LEU A 277 -12.98 -4.74 -8.58
CA LEU A 277 -12.38 -3.43 -8.29
C LEU A 277 -12.97 -2.29 -9.14
N ASP A 278 -13.49 -2.59 -10.33
CA ASP A 278 -14.17 -1.60 -11.17
C ASP A 278 -15.42 -1.04 -10.49
N ASN A 279 -16.12 -1.85 -9.71
CA ASN A 279 -17.29 -1.42 -8.94
C ASN A 279 -16.93 -0.36 -7.88
N PHE A 280 -15.70 -0.36 -7.34
CA PHE A 280 -15.26 0.64 -6.36
C PHE A 280 -15.04 2.04 -6.96
N SER A 281 -15.04 2.18 -8.27
CA SER A 281 -14.91 3.49 -8.95
C SER A 281 -16.08 4.44 -8.67
N ILE A 282 -17.17 3.94 -8.09
CA ILE A 282 -18.35 4.73 -7.71
C ILE A 282 -18.28 5.28 -6.28
N LEU A 283 -17.37 4.78 -5.43
CA LEU A 283 -17.09 5.31 -4.09
C LEU A 283 -16.16 6.53 -4.19
#